data_7a7c1e6b6f0d0817c07a8e7b95d0a17b
#
_entry.id   7a7c1e6b6f0d0817c07a8e7b95d0a17b
#
_cell.length_a   1.000
_cell.length_b   1.000
_cell.length_c   1.000
_cell.angle_alpha   90.00
_cell.angle_beta   90.00
_cell.angle_gamma   90.00
#
_symmetry.space_group_name_H-M   'P 1'
#
loop_
_entity.id
_entity.type
_entity.pdbx_description
1 polymer ?
#
loop_
_entity_poly.entity_id
_entity_poly.type
_entity_poly.pdbx_seq_one_letter_code
_entity_poly.pdbx_strand_id
1 'polypeptide(L)'
;MTTSNPHSNPVTTEIIRNAFNAIAEDMNASLIRSAFTPIIYEGKDCAVGLLDENGDVLGQSLGLPLFLGNLSLCVQIIAEMKGWDYYEEGDVVLLNDSYIAGTHLNDITVIMPIFWEGKRIGFATSRAHWLDVGAKDAGSPTDAREIYQEGMRWPPTKVYRKGVAQDDILAFMRANSRFGDALIGDLHAQIAAGRTGEMRMRALIDRFG
;
A
#
# COMPACT_ATOMS: atom_id res chain seq x y z
N MET A 1 -38.55 12.54 22.16
CA MET A 1 -37.34 11.84 22.63
C MET A 1 -36.45 11.66 21.43
N THR A 2 -35.45 12.53 21.29
CA THR A 2 -34.47 12.45 20.22
C THR A 2 -33.51 11.31 20.57
N THR A 3 -33.61 10.21 19.84
CA THR A 3 -32.60 9.14 19.90
C THR A 3 -31.30 9.71 19.38
N SER A 4 -30.39 10.08 20.29
CA SER A 4 -29.04 10.43 19.92
C SER A 4 -28.41 9.20 19.28
N ASN A 5 -28.05 9.32 18.02
CA ASN A 5 -27.28 8.30 17.31
C ASN A 5 -25.97 8.08 18.10
N PRO A 6 -25.67 6.88 18.61
CA PRO A 6 -24.46 6.64 19.40
C PRO A 6 -23.16 6.95 18.61
N HIS A 7 -23.25 7.04 17.29
CA HIS A 7 -22.14 7.42 16.39
C HIS A 7 -21.86 8.94 16.36
N SER A 8 -22.62 9.79 17.04
CA SER A 8 -22.44 11.24 17.07
C SER A 8 -21.74 11.80 18.32
N ASN A 9 -21.17 10.92 19.17
CA ASN A 9 -20.43 11.37 20.33
C ASN A 9 -19.05 11.90 19.91
N PRO A 10 -18.76 13.21 20.08
CA PRO A 10 -17.49 13.81 19.67
C PRO A 10 -16.27 13.11 20.28
N VAL A 11 -16.39 12.57 21.50
CA VAL A 11 -15.33 11.84 22.17
C VAL A 11 -15.05 10.50 21.46
N THR A 12 -16.09 9.75 21.10
CA THR A 12 -15.95 8.49 20.35
C THR A 12 -15.35 8.75 18.97
N THR A 13 -15.78 9.80 18.26
CA THR A 13 -15.23 10.19 16.96
C THR A 13 -13.72 10.48 17.05
N GLU A 14 -13.31 11.22 18.09
CA GLU A 14 -11.90 11.54 18.29
C GLU A 14 -11.07 10.30 18.66
N ILE A 15 -11.63 9.38 19.46
CA ILE A 15 -10.98 8.10 19.77
C ILE A 15 -10.77 7.28 18.50
N ILE A 16 -11.77 7.19 17.61
CA ILE A 16 -11.67 6.44 16.35
C ILE A 16 -10.65 7.09 15.42
N ARG A 17 -10.67 8.42 15.29
CA ARG A 17 -9.70 9.16 14.47
C ARG A 17 -8.26 8.92 14.92
N ASN A 18 -8.01 8.97 16.22
CA ASN A 18 -6.70 8.68 16.79
C ASN A 18 -6.32 7.20 16.62
N ALA A 19 -7.28 6.29 16.66
CA ALA A 19 -7.05 4.88 16.39
C ALA A 19 -6.59 4.62 14.95
N PHE A 20 -7.15 5.30 13.95
CA PHE A 20 -6.70 5.17 12.56
C PHE A 20 -5.24 5.61 12.38
N ASN A 21 -4.82 6.71 13.01
CA ASN A 21 -3.43 7.14 12.98
C ASN A 21 -2.51 6.11 13.69
N ALA A 22 -2.93 5.59 14.84
CA ALA A 22 -2.18 4.54 15.54
C ALA A 22 -2.05 3.25 14.72
N ILE A 23 -3.09 2.87 13.97
CA ILE A 23 -3.05 1.74 13.04
C ILE A 23 -2.00 2.00 11.95
N ALA A 24 -2.00 3.18 11.35
CA ALA A 24 -1.02 3.54 10.32
C ALA A 24 0.42 3.53 10.88
N GLU A 25 0.65 3.99 12.11
CA GLU A 25 1.97 3.87 12.76
C GLU A 25 2.38 2.41 12.99
N ASP A 26 1.45 1.53 13.40
CA ASP A 26 1.71 0.10 13.54
C ASP A 26 2.05 -0.56 12.18
N MET A 27 1.35 -0.18 11.10
CA MET A 27 1.65 -0.60 9.73
C MET A 27 3.07 -0.19 9.33
N ASN A 28 3.42 1.08 9.56
CA ASN A 28 4.75 1.62 9.23
C ASN A 28 5.86 0.91 10.02
N ALA A 29 5.65 0.71 11.31
CA ALA A 29 6.58 -0.03 12.15
C ALA A 29 6.75 -1.49 11.69
N SER A 30 5.67 -2.13 11.22
CA SER A 30 5.70 -3.47 10.64
C SER A 30 6.54 -3.50 9.36
N LEU A 31 6.31 -2.54 8.44
CA LEU A 31 7.06 -2.42 7.19
C LEU A 31 8.56 -2.27 7.46
N ILE A 32 8.95 -1.28 8.25
CA ILE A 32 10.35 -0.98 8.54
C ILE A 32 11.07 -2.18 9.19
N ARG A 33 10.40 -2.88 10.13
CA ARG A 33 11.01 -4.02 10.83
C ARG A 33 11.16 -5.27 9.98
N SER A 34 10.34 -5.44 8.95
CA SER A 34 10.34 -6.63 8.09
C SER A 34 10.98 -6.40 6.72
N ALA A 35 11.36 -5.17 6.39
CA ALA A 35 12.01 -4.83 5.13
C ALA A 35 13.41 -5.47 5.02
N PHE A 36 13.78 -5.78 3.79
CA PHE A 36 15.04 -6.45 3.43
C PHE A 36 16.10 -5.47 2.97
N THR A 37 15.71 -4.33 2.41
CA THR A 37 16.68 -3.35 1.87
C THR A 37 16.88 -2.15 2.79
N PRO A 38 18.14 -1.64 2.90
CA PRO A 38 18.48 -0.50 3.78
C PRO A 38 17.70 0.77 3.44
N ILE A 39 17.32 0.95 2.18
CA ILE A 39 16.53 2.12 1.75
C ILE A 39 15.23 2.21 2.57
N ILE A 40 14.59 1.06 2.82
CA ILE A 40 13.35 1.01 3.60
C ILE A 40 13.65 0.99 5.11
N TYR A 41 14.50 0.05 5.61
CA TYR A 41 14.62 -0.11 7.06
C TYR A 41 15.53 0.93 7.73
N GLU A 42 16.56 1.49 7.04
CA GLU A 42 17.41 2.57 7.55
C GLU A 42 16.97 3.93 7.04
N GLY A 43 16.82 4.06 5.71
CA GLY A 43 16.45 5.30 5.04
C GLY A 43 15.00 5.71 5.31
N LYS A 44 14.13 4.75 5.69
CA LYS A 44 12.68 4.96 5.90
C LYS A 44 12.00 5.59 4.70
N ASP A 45 12.52 5.24 3.50
CA ASP A 45 11.96 5.72 2.24
C ASP A 45 10.69 4.94 1.90
N CYS A 46 9.67 5.17 2.72
CA CYS A 46 8.38 4.53 2.62
C CYS A 46 7.28 5.39 3.27
N ALA A 47 6.04 5.05 2.96
CA ALA A 47 4.85 5.60 3.59
C ALA A 47 3.74 4.55 3.61
N VAL A 48 2.83 4.65 4.56
CA VAL A 48 1.64 3.82 4.65
C VAL A 48 0.41 4.67 4.89
N GLY A 49 -0.73 4.21 4.40
CA GLY A 49 -2.02 4.85 4.58
C GLY A 49 -3.14 3.83 4.79
N LEU A 50 -4.07 4.20 5.64
CA LEU A 50 -5.35 3.52 5.82
C LEU A 50 -6.42 4.39 5.17
N LEU A 51 -7.18 3.82 4.25
CA LEU A 51 -8.18 4.55 3.46
C LEU A 51 -9.56 3.93 3.68
N ASP A 52 -10.60 4.72 3.47
CA ASP A 52 -11.99 4.25 3.49
C ASP A 52 -12.37 3.50 2.19
N GLU A 53 -13.64 3.11 2.05
CA GLU A 53 -14.17 2.41 0.88
C GLU A 53 -14.12 3.22 -0.42
N ASN A 54 -14.01 4.54 -0.35
CA ASN A 54 -13.90 5.46 -1.49
C ASN A 54 -12.43 5.84 -1.80
N GLY A 55 -11.50 5.33 -1.02
CA GLY A 55 -10.09 5.64 -1.14
C GLY A 55 -9.68 6.96 -0.46
N ASP A 56 -10.55 7.54 0.39
CA ASP A 56 -10.21 8.73 1.15
C ASP A 56 -9.42 8.38 2.42
N VAL A 57 -8.51 9.27 2.84
CA VAL A 57 -7.58 9.00 3.93
C VAL A 57 -8.28 8.99 5.28
N LEU A 58 -8.22 7.86 5.99
CA LEU A 58 -8.63 7.71 7.39
C LEU A 58 -7.48 7.94 8.36
N GLY A 59 -6.29 7.45 8.03
CA GLY A 59 -5.09 7.60 8.81
C GLY A 59 -3.84 7.38 7.98
N GLN A 60 -2.75 8.00 8.37
CA GLN A 60 -1.45 7.86 7.70
C GLN A 60 -0.31 7.97 8.73
N SER A 61 0.80 7.27 8.47
CA SER A 61 1.99 7.41 9.29
C SER A 61 2.76 8.66 8.94
N LEU A 62 3.68 9.05 9.82
CA LEU A 62 4.72 10.01 9.45
C LEU A 62 5.65 9.35 8.42
N GLY A 63 5.59 9.83 7.19
CA GLY A 63 6.37 9.35 6.05
C GLY A 63 6.70 10.50 5.11
N LEU A 64 7.27 10.18 3.94
CA LEU A 64 7.56 11.20 2.93
C LEU A 64 6.25 11.83 2.42
N PRO A 65 6.07 13.16 2.52
CA PRO A 65 4.83 13.83 2.10
C PRO A 65 4.45 13.55 0.65
N LEU A 66 5.46 13.37 -0.22
CA LEU A 66 5.27 13.02 -1.63
C LEU A 66 4.55 11.68 -1.80
N PHE A 67 4.85 10.69 -0.95
CA PHE A 67 4.23 9.38 -1.02
C PHE A 67 2.80 9.41 -0.45
N LEU A 68 2.61 10.09 0.68
CA LEU A 68 1.32 10.15 1.35
C LEU A 68 0.20 10.72 0.47
N GLY A 69 0.49 11.81 -0.25
CA GLY A 69 -0.48 12.44 -1.16
C GLY A 69 -0.92 11.55 -2.34
N ASN A 70 -0.10 10.55 -2.69
CA ASN A 70 -0.36 9.69 -3.84
C ASN A 70 -1.07 8.37 -3.50
N LEU A 71 -1.12 7.94 -2.23
CA LEU A 71 -1.71 6.64 -1.87
C LEU A 71 -3.22 6.59 -2.17
N SER A 72 -3.96 7.62 -1.75
CA SER A 72 -5.39 7.78 -2.04
C SER A 72 -5.63 7.86 -3.56
N LEU A 73 -4.86 8.70 -4.24
CA LEU A 73 -4.96 8.90 -5.69
C LEU A 73 -4.77 7.58 -6.47
N CYS A 74 -3.81 6.72 -6.07
CA CYS A 74 -3.59 5.42 -6.70
C CYS A 74 -4.84 4.54 -6.63
N VAL A 75 -5.50 4.47 -5.48
CA VAL A 75 -6.73 3.67 -5.31
C VAL A 75 -7.84 4.21 -6.20
N GLN A 76 -8.06 5.52 -6.19
CA GLN A 76 -9.15 6.17 -6.95
C GLN A 76 -8.93 6.06 -8.46
N ILE A 77 -7.73 6.32 -8.97
CA ILE A 77 -7.42 6.20 -10.41
C ILE A 77 -7.60 4.75 -10.89
N ILE A 78 -7.19 3.75 -10.11
CA ILE A 78 -7.40 2.35 -10.48
C ILE A 78 -8.90 2.04 -10.51
N ALA A 79 -9.69 2.55 -9.56
CA ALA A 79 -11.13 2.38 -9.55
C ALA A 79 -11.80 3.06 -10.76
N GLU A 80 -11.33 4.25 -11.16
CA GLU A 80 -11.79 4.91 -12.40
C GLU A 80 -11.46 4.09 -13.66
N MET A 81 -10.27 3.50 -13.73
CA MET A 81 -9.82 2.72 -14.89
C MET A 81 -10.49 1.34 -14.99
N LYS A 82 -10.76 0.69 -13.86
CA LYS A 82 -11.12 -0.74 -13.81
C LYS A 82 -12.44 -1.03 -13.11
N GLY A 83 -13.06 -0.03 -12.49
CA GLY A 83 -14.22 -0.19 -11.62
C GLY A 83 -13.82 -0.56 -10.17
N TRP A 84 -14.69 -0.21 -9.22
CA TRP A 84 -14.48 -0.55 -7.80
C TRP A 84 -14.50 -2.07 -7.54
N ASP A 85 -15.19 -2.84 -8.38
CA ASP A 85 -15.26 -4.31 -8.30
C ASP A 85 -13.94 -5.00 -8.70
N TYR A 86 -12.98 -4.24 -9.24
CA TYR A 86 -11.63 -4.73 -9.46
C TYR A 86 -10.95 -5.18 -8.17
N TYR A 87 -11.28 -4.55 -7.03
CA TYR A 87 -10.71 -4.86 -5.74
C TYR A 87 -11.53 -5.95 -5.04
N GLU A 88 -11.04 -7.18 -5.05
CA GLU A 88 -11.67 -8.33 -4.41
C GLU A 88 -10.98 -8.69 -3.09
N GLU A 89 -11.68 -9.39 -2.21
CA GLU A 89 -11.13 -9.83 -0.93
C GLU A 89 -9.90 -10.73 -1.13
N GLY A 90 -8.81 -10.42 -0.40
CA GLY A 90 -7.56 -11.16 -0.48
C GLY A 90 -6.66 -10.76 -1.65
N ASP A 91 -7.02 -9.76 -2.45
CA ASP A 91 -6.17 -9.23 -3.51
C ASP A 91 -5.00 -8.42 -2.93
N VAL A 92 -3.88 -8.47 -3.63
CA VAL A 92 -2.77 -7.53 -3.47
C VAL A 92 -2.48 -6.93 -4.84
N VAL A 93 -2.72 -5.64 -4.98
CA VAL A 93 -2.47 -4.89 -6.21
C VAL A 93 -1.17 -4.12 -6.07
N LEU A 94 -0.31 -4.24 -7.06
CA LEU A 94 0.97 -3.54 -7.16
C LEU A 94 0.94 -2.60 -8.35
N LEU A 95 1.53 -1.41 -8.22
CA LEU A 95 1.81 -0.50 -9.32
C LEU A 95 3.01 0.40 -9.02
N ASN A 96 3.69 0.85 -10.10
CA ASN A 96 4.70 1.90 -10.07
C ASN A 96 4.66 2.79 -11.32
N ASP A 97 3.65 2.63 -12.17
CA ASP A 97 3.57 3.39 -13.42
C ASP A 97 3.45 4.89 -13.14
N SER A 98 4.52 5.64 -13.41
CA SER A 98 4.60 7.08 -13.18
C SER A 98 3.55 7.88 -13.95
N TYR A 99 3.06 7.35 -15.06
CA TYR A 99 2.03 8.01 -15.87
C TYR A 99 0.60 7.78 -15.31
N ILE A 100 0.44 6.89 -14.33
CA ILE A 100 -0.83 6.65 -13.65
C ILE A 100 -0.87 7.44 -12.36
N ALA A 101 -0.04 7.09 -11.39
CA ALA A 101 0.03 7.77 -10.10
C ALA A 101 1.35 7.45 -9.42
N GLY A 102 2.47 7.64 -10.13
CA GLY A 102 3.78 7.27 -9.64
C GLY A 102 4.72 8.46 -9.48
N THR A 103 5.87 8.14 -8.93
CA THR A 103 7.04 8.99 -8.85
C THR A 103 8.18 8.30 -9.62
N HIS A 104 9.18 7.73 -8.95
CA HIS A 104 10.16 6.87 -9.61
C HIS A 104 9.57 5.48 -9.88
N LEU A 105 10.12 4.71 -10.83
CA LEU A 105 9.71 3.31 -11.00
C LEU A 105 10.10 2.43 -9.80
N ASN A 106 11.07 2.87 -9.00
CA ASN A 106 11.44 2.22 -7.75
C ASN A 106 10.36 2.37 -6.65
N ASP A 107 9.48 3.37 -6.77
CA ASP A 107 8.46 3.67 -5.75
C ASP A 107 7.24 2.77 -5.92
N ILE A 108 7.35 1.55 -5.42
CA ILE A 108 6.31 0.54 -5.55
C ILE A 108 5.18 0.81 -4.57
N THR A 109 3.99 0.99 -5.11
CA THR A 109 2.75 1.06 -4.32
C THR A 109 2.11 -0.32 -4.24
N VAL A 110 1.76 -0.73 -3.03
CA VAL A 110 0.97 -1.93 -2.74
C VAL A 110 -0.35 -1.51 -2.13
N ILE A 111 -1.45 -2.04 -2.67
CA ILE A 111 -2.83 -1.76 -2.25
C ILE A 111 -3.49 -3.09 -1.89
N MET A 112 -4.03 -3.16 -0.68
CA MET A 112 -4.78 -4.31 -0.17
C MET A 112 -6.17 -3.84 0.24
N PRO A 113 -7.25 -4.29 -0.43
CA PRO A 113 -8.61 -4.00 -0.02
C PRO A 113 -8.92 -4.72 1.30
N ILE A 114 -9.59 -4.04 2.21
CA ILE A 114 -10.03 -4.56 3.49
C ILE A 114 -11.52 -4.86 3.41
N PHE A 115 -11.89 -6.08 3.78
CA PHE A 115 -13.28 -6.54 3.77
C PHE A 115 -13.75 -6.91 5.20
N TRP A 116 -15.01 -6.64 5.47
CA TRP A 116 -15.72 -7.03 6.66
C TRP A 116 -17.12 -7.55 6.28
N GLU A 117 -17.46 -8.77 6.71
CA GLU A 117 -18.74 -9.41 6.37
C GLU A 117 -19.09 -9.34 4.87
N GLY A 118 -18.09 -9.56 4.00
CA GLY A 118 -18.25 -9.55 2.55
C GLY A 118 -18.40 -8.17 1.91
N LYS A 119 -18.28 -7.08 2.68
CA LYS A 119 -18.28 -5.71 2.17
C LYS A 119 -16.88 -5.13 2.25
N ARG A 120 -16.46 -4.41 1.19
CA ARG A 120 -15.23 -3.64 1.27
C ARG A 120 -15.46 -2.43 2.18
N ILE A 121 -14.62 -2.29 3.21
CA ILE A 121 -14.69 -1.23 4.22
C ILE A 121 -13.54 -0.24 4.10
N GLY A 122 -12.56 -0.52 3.25
CA GLY A 122 -11.42 0.36 3.04
C GLY A 122 -10.23 -0.33 2.40
N PHE A 123 -9.07 0.31 2.53
CA PHE A 123 -7.81 -0.18 1.97
C PHE A 123 -6.65 0.07 2.94
N ALA A 124 -5.75 -0.90 3.00
CA ALA A 124 -4.40 -0.71 3.54
C ALA A 124 -3.45 -0.49 2.36
N THR A 125 -2.74 0.62 2.37
CA THR A 125 -1.84 1.02 1.29
C THR A 125 -0.44 1.27 1.82
N SER A 126 0.56 0.96 1.01
CA SER A 126 1.94 1.30 1.29
C SER A 126 2.68 1.66 0.02
N ARG A 127 3.66 2.56 0.14
CA ARG A 127 4.64 2.85 -0.91
C ARG A 127 6.02 2.74 -0.31
N ALA A 128 6.94 2.12 -1.04
CA ALA A 128 8.32 1.98 -0.62
C ALA A 128 9.25 2.06 -1.82
N HIS A 129 10.39 2.70 -1.65
CA HIS A 129 11.43 2.78 -2.66
C HIS A 129 12.22 1.47 -2.67
N TRP A 130 12.08 0.67 -3.75
CA TRP A 130 12.81 -0.59 -3.91
C TRP A 130 14.20 -0.36 -4.48
N LEU A 131 15.18 -1.13 -4.00
CA LEU A 131 16.58 -0.96 -4.36
C LEU A 131 16.86 -1.15 -5.86
N ASP A 132 16.22 -2.12 -6.49
CA ASP A 132 16.42 -2.42 -7.91
C ASP A 132 15.17 -3.02 -8.54
N VAL A 133 14.64 -2.34 -9.54
CA VAL A 133 13.49 -2.76 -10.34
C VAL A 133 13.88 -3.08 -11.79
N GLY A 134 15.14 -3.45 -12.02
CA GLY A 134 15.64 -3.81 -13.34
C GLY A 134 16.03 -2.62 -14.22
N ALA A 135 16.38 -1.49 -13.59
CA ALA A 135 16.91 -0.32 -14.28
C ALA A 135 18.29 -0.58 -14.92
N LYS A 136 18.78 0.35 -15.75
CA LYS A 136 20.14 0.29 -16.30
C LYS A 136 21.21 0.22 -15.19
N ASP A 137 20.97 0.88 -14.05
CA ASP A 137 21.77 0.84 -12.83
C ASP A 137 20.86 0.50 -11.64
N ALA A 138 21.40 -0.12 -10.60
CA ALA A 138 20.65 -0.32 -9.37
C ALA A 138 20.39 1.01 -8.66
N GLY A 139 19.21 1.16 -8.06
CA GLY A 139 18.73 2.45 -7.55
C GLY A 139 18.01 3.25 -8.64
N SER A 140 17.84 4.56 -8.40
CA SER A 140 17.24 5.47 -9.37
C SER A 140 18.30 6.09 -10.27
N PRO A 141 18.39 5.72 -11.56
CA PRO A 141 19.37 6.31 -12.47
C PRO A 141 19.04 7.77 -12.76
N THR A 142 19.93 8.69 -12.40
CA THR A 142 19.74 10.15 -12.56
C THR A 142 20.00 10.66 -13.97
N ASP A 143 20.60 9.84 -14.84
CA ASP A 143 20.94 10.16 -16.23
C ASP A 143 20.09 9.38 -17.25
N ALA A 144 18.98 8.78 -16.81
CA ALA A 144 18.02 8.14 -17.70
C ALA A 144 17.42 9.17 -18.68
N ARG A 145 17.32 8.79 -19.95
CA ARG A 145 16.75 9.62 -21.01
C ARG A 145 15.35 9.17 -21.42
N GLU A 146 14.98 7.98 -21.04
CA GLU A 146 13.68 7.37 -21.30
C GLU A 146 13.30 6.43 -20.14
N ILE A 147 12.01 6.28 -19.89
CA ILE A 147 11.48 5.51 -18.76
C ILE A 147 11.92 4.04 -18.77
N TYR A 148 12.20 3.47 -19.94
CA TYR A 148 12.67 2.08 -20.06
C TYR A 148 14.06 1.85 -19.45
N GLN A 149 14.84 2.90 -19.23
CA GLN A 149 16.13 2.85 -18.54
C GLN A 149 15.97 2.85 -17.01
N GLU A 150 14.78 3.20 -16.51
CA GLU A 150 14.48 3.28 -15.08
C GLU A 150 13.97 1.96 -14.49
N GLY A 151 13.69 0.96 -15.32
CA GLY A 151 13.33 -0.37 -14.89
C GLY A 151 11.95 -0.87 -15.33
N MET A 152 11.47 -1.90 -14.66
CA MET A 152 10.16 -2.49 -14.95
C MET A 152 9.04 -1.52 -14.57
N ARG A 153 8.18 -1.21 -15.53
CA ARG A 153 6.97 -0.42 -15.32
C ARG A 153 5.76 -1.36 -15.14
N TRP A 154 5.16 -1.29 -13.97
CA TRP A 154 4.00 -2.09 -13.57
C TRP A 154 2.73 -1.24 -13.60
N PRO A 155 1.83 -1.45 -14.56
CA PRO A 155 0.46 -0.96 -14.43
C PRO A 155 -0.23 -1.68 -13.25
N PRO A 156 -1.43 -1.25 -12.83
CA PRO A 156 -2.16 -1.94 -11.76
C PRO A 156 -2.24 -3.46 -12.00
N THR A 157 -1.49 -4.22 -11.23
CA THR A 157 -1.27 -5.68 -11.40
C THR A 157 -1.57 -6.40 -10.10
N LYS A 158 -2.47 -7.39 -10.13
CA LYS A 158 -2.73 -8.24 -8.98
C LYS A 158 -1.60 -9.27 -8.84
N VAL A 159 -0.72 -9.08 -7.85
CA VAL A 159 0.34 -10.05 -7.50
C VAL A 159 -0.18 -11.15 -6.57
N TYR A 160 -1.31 -10.92 -5.90
CA TYR A 160 -2.16 -11.93 -5.27
C TYR A 160 -3.59 -11.73 -5.76
N ARG A 161 -4.30 -12.83 -6.02
CA ARG A 161 -5.72 -12.84 -6.36
C ARG A 161 -6.45 -13.70 -5.35
N LYS A 162 -7.40 -13.11 -4.61
CA LYS A 162 -8.19 -13.82 -3.58
C LYS A 162 -7.31 -14.64 -2.63
N GLY A 163 -6.21 -14.06 -2.18
CA GLY A 163 -5.26 -14.70 -1.27
C GLY A 163 -4.25 -15.65 -1.94
N VAL A 164 -4.36 -15.91 -3.25
CA VAL A 164 -3.47 -16.82 -3.99
C VAL A 164 -2.38 -16.04 -4.71
N ALA A 165 -1.12 -16.35 -4.42
CA ALA A 165 0.03 -15.76 -5.09
C ALA A 165 0.01 -16.05 -6.59
N GLN A 166 0.41 -15.08 -7.39
CA GLN A 166 0.59 -15.23 -8.84
C GLN A 166 2.07 -15.58 -9.10
N ASP A 167 2.40 -16.85 -8.95
CA ASP A 167 3.78 -17.33 -8.93
C ASP A 167 4.59 -16.95 -10.18
N ASP A 168 3.97 -16.95 -11.36
CA ASP A 168 4.63 -16.53 -12.60
C ASP A 168 5.01 -15.05 -12.56
N ILE A 169 4.16 -14.18 -11.98
CA ILE A 169 4.45 -12.75 -11.81
C ILE A 169 5.60 -12.58 -10.82
N LEU A 170 5.56 -13.28 -9.67
CA LEU A 170 6.62 -13.19 -8.67
C LEU A 170 7.95 -13.72 -9.22
N ALA A 171 7.94 -14.80 -9.99
CA ALA A 171 9.12 -15.34 -10.66
C ALA A 171 9.68 -14.35 -11.69
N PHE A 172 8.81 -13.70 -12.48
CA PHE A 172 9.22 -12.67 -13.43
C PHE A 172 9.86 -11.46 -12.71
N MET A 173 9.27 -10.98 -11.63
CA MET A 173 9.82 -9.89 -10.82
C MET A 173 11.22 -10.24 -10.29
N ARG A 174 11.35 -11.44 -9.70
CA ARG A 174 12.63 -11.94 -9.17
C ARG A 174 13.72 -12.03 -10.24
N ALA A 175 13.38 -12.52 -11.43
CA ALA A 175 14.32 -12.74 -12.53
C ALA A 175 14.82 -11.41 -13.16
N ASN A 176 14.06 -10.33 -13.02
CA ASN A 176 14.36 -9.03 -13.64
C ASN A 176 14.95 -8.00 -12.66
N SER A 177 15.38 -8.44 -11.47
CA SER A 177 16.12 -7.63 -10.51
C SER A 177 17.46 -8.30 -10.18
N ARG A 178 18.51 -7.50 -9.98
CA ARG A 178 19.84 -7.99 -9.49
C ARG A 178 19.73 -8.52 -8.06
N PHE A 179 18.75 -8.03 -7.29
CA PHE A 179 18.48 -8.37 -5.90
C PHE A 179 17.10 -9.01 -5.75
N GLY A 180 16.76 -9.96 -6.63
CA GLY A 180 15.41 -10.53 -6.74
C GLY A 180 14.82 -11.08 -5.43
N ASP A 181 15.64 -11.71 -4.58
CA ASP A 181 15.17 -12.19 -3.27
C ASP A 181 14.86 -11.05 -2.29
N ALA A 182 15.67 -9.99 -2.28
CA ALA A 182 15.41 -8.81 -1.47
C ALA A 182 14.17 -8.04 -1.97
N LEU A 183 13.99 -7.94 -3.30
CA LEU A 183 12.81 -7.35 -3.92
C LEU A 183 11.53 -8.06 -3.48
N ILE A 184 11.50 -9.39 -3.53
CA ILE A 184 10.36 -10.20 -3.06
C ILE A 184 10.21 -10.07 -1.54
N GLY A 185 11.31 -9.96 -0.79
CA GLY A 185 11.29 -9.69 0.65
C GLY A 185 10.62 -8.36 0.99
N ASP A 186 10.95 -7.29 0.27
CA ASP A 186 10.33 -5.97 0.46
C ASP A 186 8.85 -5.96 0.06
N LEU A 187 8.46 -6.67 -1.00
CA LEU A 187 7.05 -6.90 -1.32
C LEU A 187 6.30 -7.57 -0.14
N HIS A 188 6.88 -8.63 0.42
CA HIS A 188 6.26 -9.32 1.56
C HIS A 188 6.21 -8.42 2.82
N ALA A 189 7.18 -7.54 3.01
CA ALA A 189 7.16 -6.56 4.10
C ALA A 189 6.00 -5.56 3.94
N GLN A 190 5.76 -5.06 2.72
CA GLN A 190 4.60 -4.21 2.42
C GLN A 190 3.27 -4.95 2.62
N ILE A 191 3.17 -6.22 2.21
CA ILE A 191 2.00 -7.07 2.45
C ILE A 191 1.78 -7.29 3.96
N ALA A 192 2.83 -7.55 4.73
CA ALA A 192 2.75 -7.71 6.18
C ALA A 192 2.24 -6.43 6.88
N ALA A 193 2.70 -5.26 6.43
CA ALA A 193 2.16 -3.98 6.89
C ALA A 193 0.67 -3.84 6.56
N GLY A 194 0.25 -4.19 5.34
CA GLY A 194 -1.15 -4.18 4.94
C GLY A 194 -2.03 -5.12 5.79
N ARG A 195 -1.54 -6.32 6.09
CA ARG A 195 -2.23 -7.28 6.99
C ARG A 195 -2.35 -6.74 8.42
N THR A 196 -1.34 -6.00 8.91
CA THR A 196 -1.42 -5.32 10.20
C THR A 196 -2.56 -4.29 10.20
N GLY A 197 -2.68 -3.48 9.16
CA GLY A 197 -3.76 -2.52 8.98
C GLY A 197 -5.13 -3.20 8.94
N GLU A 198 -5.28 -4.23 8.12
CA GLU A 198 -6.52 -5.02 8.02
C GLU A 198 -6.96 -5.60 9.36
N MET A 199 -6.06 -6.29 10.06
CA MET A 199 -6.36 -6.90 11.36
C MET A 199 -6.80 -5.87 12.39
N ARG A 200 -6.10 -4.74 12.46
CA ARG A 200 -6.40 -3.66 13.41
C ARG A 200 -7.68 -2.91 13.07
N MET A 201 -7.97 -2.70 11.78
CA MET A 201 -9.21 -2.06 11.34
C MET A 201 -10.42 -2.93 11.65
N ARG A 202 -10.34 -4.24 11.41
CA ARG A 202 -11.38 -5.22 11.80
C ARG A 202 -11.63 -5.19 13.31
N ALA A 203 -10.58 -5.18 14.14
CA ALA A 203 -10.70 -5.09 15.59
C ALA A 203 -11.33 -3.76 16.06
N LEU A 204 -11.12 -2.67 15.33
CA LEU A 204 -11.76 -1.38 15.62
C LEU A 204 -13.27 -1.44 15.35
N ILE A 205 -13.68 -2.07 14.25
CA ILE A 205 -15.10 -2.28 13.91
C ILE A 205 -15.76 -3.19 14.95
N ASP A 206 -15.12 -4.29 15.34
CA ASP A 206 -15.65 -5.18 16.40
C ASP A 206 -15.94 -4.43 17.70
N ARG A 207 -15.19 -3.38 17.99
CA ARG A 207 -15.30 -2.61 19.21
C ARG A 207 -16.33 -1.48 19.15
N PHE A 208 -16.47 -0.84 18.00
CA PHE A 208 -17.27 0.40 17.89
C PHE A 208 -18.45 0.30 16.90
N GLY A 209 -18.55 -0.75 16.11
CA GLY A 209 -19.61 -1.01 15.13
C GLY A 209 -19.21 -0.51 13.75
#